data_7a74947a65192d6e8ab5f45583f66005
#
_entry.id   7a74947a65192d6e8ab5f45583f66005
#
_cell.length_a   1.000
_cell.length_b   1.000
_cell.length_c   1.000
_cell.angle_alpha   90.00
_cell.angle_beta   90.00
_cell.angle_gamma   90.00
#
_symmetry.space_group_name_H-M   'P 1'
#
loop_
_entity.id
_entity.type
_entity.pdbx_description
1 polymer ?
#
loop_
_entity_poly.entity_id
_entity_poly.type
_entity_poly.pdbx_seq_one_letter_code
_entity_poly.pdbx_strand_id
1 'polypeptide(L)'
;MGNNTAGTSVVDAVPASDSAAKRLTGDERRREILDAVRTVSSELGVSHLSVSAVTKRAGCTRSLFYHYFADMDAAVTAVMDEAIDGFISELEQWNANRTVGDIEGALDTVAPLFKRLVASGHELPHTLTSNSGALYGGFLHNVVQRVAQYICLSLIHI
;
A
#
# COMPACT_ATOMS: atom_id res chain seq x y z
N MET A 1 34.52 -55.53 -46.19
CA MET A 1 34.52 -55.65 -44.75
C MET A 1 34.35 -54.32 -44.22
N GLY A 2 33.13 -54.04 -43.84
CA GLY A 2 32.65 -52.79 -43.31
C GLY A 2 32.88 -52.68 -41.84
N ASN A 3 32.85 -51.53 -41.29
CA ASN A 3 32.21 -51.24 -39.99
C ASN A 3 31.74 -49.78 -39.93
N ASN A 4 30.48 -49.71 -39.91
CA ASN A 4 29.72 -48.48 -39.69
C ASN A 4 29.52 -48.32 -38.19
N THR A 5 30.00 -47.25 -37.59
CA THR A 5 29.68 -46.89 -36.22
C THR A 5 28.97 -45.56 -36.22
N ALA A 6 27.67 -45.64 -36.00
CA ALA A 6 26.79 -44.52 -35.80
C ALA A 6 27.12 -43.80 -34.48
N GLY A 7 27.52 -42.54 -34.58
CA GLY A 7 27.59 -41.63 -33.45
C GLY A 7 26.24 -41.01 -33.15
N THR A 8 25.59 -41.44 -32.06
CA THR A 8 24.36 -40.83 -31.54
C THR A 8 24.70 -39.51 -30.88
N SER A 9 24.36 -38.41 -31.52
CA SER A 9 24.37 -37.08 -30.87
C SER A 9 23.19 -36.99 -29.90
N VAL A 10 23.51 -37.01 -28.61
CA VAL A 10 22.59 -36.63 -27.55
C VAL A 10 22.52 -35.10 -27.56
N VAL A 11 21.47 -34.56 -28.10
CA VAL A 11 21.13 -33.15 -27.93
C VAL A 11 20.52 -32.97 -26.54
N ASP A 12 21.29 -32.41 -25.64
CA ASP A 12 20.81 -31.92 -24.34
C ASP A 12 19.68 -30.93 -24.59
N ALA A 13 18.46 -31.35 -24.28
CA ALA A 13 17.31 -30.48 -24.20
C ALA A 13 17.45 -29.61 -22.96
N VAL A 14 17.83 -28.35 -23.17
CA VAL A 14 17.75 -27.30 -22.14
C VAL A 14 16.27 -27.15 -21.75
N PRO A 15 15.89 -27.35 -20.49
CA PRO A 15 14.52 -27.10 -20.08
C PRO A 15 14.25 -25.59 -20.22
N ALA A 16 13.33 -25.24 -21.11
CA ALA A 16 12.76 -23.92 -21.19
C ALA A 16 12.17 -23.61 -19.83
N SER A 17 12.79 -22.64 -19.15
CA SER A 17 12.26 -22.08 -17.91
C SER A 17 10.91 -21.41 -18.22
N ASP A 18 9.85 -22.13 -17.92
CA ASP A 18 8.46 -21.69 -18.02
C ASP A 18 8.17 -20.72 -16.84
N SER A 19 8.80 -19.55 -16.89
CA SER A 19 8.37 -18.41 -16.11
C SER A 19 7.31 -17.66 -16.92
N ALA A 20 6.17 -18.30 -17.13
CA ALA A 20 4.97 -17.58 -17.52
C ALA A 20 4.66 -16.58 -16.39
N ALA A 21 5.11 -15.33 -16.57
CA ALA A 21 4.82 -14.24 -15.64
C ALA A 21 3.29 -14.18 -15.49
N LYS A 22 2.80 -14.62 -14.32
CA LYS A 22 1.38 -14.64 -13.99
C LYS A 22 0.82 -13.25 -14.28
N ARG A 23 -0.13 -13.14 -15.19
CA ARG A 23 -0.78 -11.87 -15.51
C ARG A 23 -1.52 -11.42 -14.27
N LEU A 24 -1.06 -10.32 -13.66
CA LEU A 24 -1.69 -9.73 -12.49
C LEU A 24 -3.08 -9.22 -12.86
N THR A 25 -4.02 -9.37 -11.94
CA THR A 25 -5.34 -8.73 -12.03
C THR A 25 -5.20 -7.21 -11.94
N GLY A 26 -6.24 -6.47 -12.31
CA GLY A 26 -6.25 -5.02 -12.18
C GLY A 26 -5.99 -4.54 -10.75
N ASP A 27 -6.60 -5.22 -9.77
CA ASP A 27 -6.44 -4.89 -8.35
C ASP A 27 -5.05 -5.22 -7.82
N GLU A 28 -4.47 -6.36 -8.22
CA GLU A 28 -3.09 -6.70 -7.87
C GLU A 28 -2.11 -5.67 -8.43
N ARG A 29 -2.32 -5.22 -9.66
CA ARG A 29 -1.49 -4.21 -10.31
C ARG A 29 -1.62 -2.85 -9.63
N ARG A 30 -2.84 -2.46 -9.25
CA ARG A 30 -3.05 -1.22 -8.49
C ARG A 30 -2.32 -1.25 -7.16
N ARG A 31 -2.38 -2.36 -6.42
CA ARG A 31 -1.66 -2.56 -5.15
C ARG A 31 -0.15 -2.46 -5.32
N GLU A 32 0.43 -3.09 -6.36
CA GLU A 32 1.87 -2.98 -6.64
C GLU A 32 2.33 -1.54 -6.83
N ILE A 33 1.50 -0.71 -7.51
CA ILE A 33 1.81 0.71 -7.68
C ILE A 33 1.77 1.43 -6.32
N LEU A 34 0.76 1.18 -5.47
CA LEU A 34 0.66 1.78 -4.14
C LEU A 34 1.78 1.33 -3.21
N ASP A 35 2.18 0.06 -3.27
CA ASP A 35 3.33 -0.44 -2.51
C ASP A 35 4.64 0.19 -2.96
N ALA A 36 4.78 0.46 -4.26
CA ALA A 36 5.92 1.21 -4.79
C ALA A 36 5.92 2.67 -4.31
N VAL A 37 4.75 3.32 -4.21
CA VAL A 37 4.63 4.68 -3.62
C VAL A 37 5.12 4.67 -2.18
N ARG A 38 4.64 3.74 -1.33
CA ARG A 38 5.08 3.58 0.07
C ARG A 38 6.58 3.36 0.16
N THR A 39 7.10 2.43 -0.63
CA THR A 39 8.53 2.06 -0.60
C THR A 39 9.42 3.21 -1.03
N VAL A 40 9.11 3.91 -2.14
CA VAL A 40 9.89 5.07 -2.60
C VAL A 40 9.84 6.19 -1.57
N SER A 41 8.68 6.42 -0.94
CA SER A 41 8.53 7.44 0.10
C SER A 41 9.37 7.14 1.34
N SER A 42 9.38 5.88 1.81
CA SER A 42 10.12 5.48 3.01
C SER A 42 11.62 5.35 2.79
N GLU A 43 12.07 4.83 1.63
CA GLU A 43 13.50 4.61 1.35
C GLU A 43 14.24 5.87 0.91
N LEU A 44 13.63 6.67 0.03
CA LEU A 44 14.28 7.82 -0.61
C LEU A 44 13.80 9.17 -0.06
N GLY A 45 12.78 9.15 0.77
CA GLY A 45 12.09 10.36 1.20
C GLY A 45 11.18 10.90 0.12
N VAL A 46 10.32 11.76 0.57
CA VAL A 46 9.20 12.33 -0.18
C VAL A 46 9.61 13.22 -1.34
N SER A 47 10.72 13.93 -1.19
CA SER A 47 11.27 14.81 -2.24
C SER A 47 11.65 14.04 -3.52
N HIS A 48 11.83 12.73 -3.43
CA HIS A 48 12.17 11.86 -4.55
C HIS A 48 10.95 11.12 -5.14
N LEU A 49 9.76 11.31 -4.56
CA LEU A 49 8.54 10.69 -5.05
C LEU A 49 8.12 11.33 -6.39
N SER A 50 8.13 10.52 -7.43
CA SER A 50 7.75 10.90 -8.77
C SER A 50 7.17 9.71 -9.53
N VAL A 51 6.34 9.98 -10.55
CA VAL A 51 5.80 8.91 -11.40
C VAL A 51 6.91 8.04 -11.98
N SER A 52 8.07 8.64 -12.32
CA SER A 52 9.22 7.90 -12.84
C SER A 52 9.83 6.95 -11.81
N ALA A 53 10.00 7.40 -10.56
CA ALA A 53 10.56 6.57 -9.48
C ALA A 53 9.59 5.42 -9.12
N VAL A 54 8.30 5.74 -8.99
CA VAL A 54 7.27 4.76 -8.65
C VAL A 54 7.12 3.70 -9.74
N THR A 55 7.03 4.10 -11.02
CA THR A 55 6.90 3.13 -12.13
C THR A 55 8.14 2.26 -12.30
N LYS A 56 9.33 2.81 -12.08
CA LYS A 56 10.57 2.02 -12.05
C LYS A 56 10.55 0.99 -10.92
N ARG A 57 10.08 1.37 -9.72
CA ARG A 57 9.98 0.47 -8.56
C ARG A 57 8.92 -0.61 -8.76
N ALA A 58 7.76 -0.25 -9.30
CA ALA A 58 6.65 -1.16 -9.57
C ALA A 58 6.88 -2.05 -10.82
N GLY A 59 7.95 -1.82 -11.58
CA GLY A 59 8.20 -2.55 -12.83
C GLY A 59 7.10 -2.33 -13.88
N CYS A 60 6.50 -1.13 -13.93
CA CYS A 60 5.40 -0.82 -14.82
C CYS A 60 5.68 0.41 -15.70
N THR A 61 4.86 0.63 -16.72
CA THR A 61 4.97 1.80 -17.60
C THR A 61 4.26 3.00 -17.00
N ARG A 62 4.67 4.22 -17.42
CA ARG A 62 3.96 5.47 -17.07
C ARG A 62 2.50 5.44 -17.54
N SER A 63 2.25 4.90 -18.73
CA SER A 63 0.89 4.76 -19.25
C SER A 63 0.02 3.90 -18.33
N LEU A 64 0.57 2.81 -17.79
CA LEU A 64 -0.13 1.97 -16.84
C LEU A 64 -0.38 2.68 -15.50
N PHE A 65 0.57 3.48 -15.01
CA PHE A 65 0.34 4.33 -13.83
C PHE A 65 -0.85 5.27 -14.05
N TYR A 66 -0.86 6.00 -15.17
CA TYR A 66 -1.94 6.94 -15.49
C TYR A 66 -3.28 6.27 -15.82
N HIS A 67 -3.29 4.97 -16.08
CA HIS A 67 -4.53 4.20 -16.16
C HIS A 67 -5.23 4.07 -14.80
N TYR A 68 -4.45 4.00 -13.69
CA TYR A 68 -4.98 3.84 -12.34
C TYR A 68 -5.08 5.14 -11.54
N PHE A 69 -4.19 6.08 -11.78
CA PHE A 69 -4.08 7.34 -11.01
C PHE A 69 -3.90 8.52 -11.95
N ALA A 70 -4.70 9.56 -11.76
CA ALA A 70 -4.64 10.78 -12.58
C ALA A 70 -3.28 11.47 -12.48
N ASP A 71 -2.70 11.46 -11.27
CA ASP A 71 -1.42 12.07 -10.95
C ASP A 71 -0.79 11.39 -9.71
N MET A 72 0.34 11.92 -9.24
CA MET A 72 1.00 11.41 -8.04
C MET A 72 0.20 11.71 -6.77
N ASP A 73 -0.48 12.85 -6.72
CA ASP A 73 -1.29 13.25 -5.56
C ASP A 73 -2.47 12.28 -5.37
N ALA A 74 -3.09 11.83 -6.47
CA ALA A 74 -4.13 10.80 -6.43
C ALA A 74 -3.60 9.45 -5.91
N ALA A 75 -2.38 9.06 -6.29
CA ALA A 75 -1.76 7.84 -5.80
C ALA A 75 -1.39 7.94 -4.30
N VAL A 76 -0.89 9.09 -3.87
CA VAL A 76 -0.59 9.37 -2.44
C VAL A 76 -1.88 9.38 -1.62
N THR A 77 -2.93 10.04 -2.10
CA THR A 77 -4.25 10.03 -1.43
C THR A 77 -4.78 8.61 -1.26
N ALA A 78 -4.65 7.76 -2.28
CA ALA A 78 -5.07 6.37 -2.19
C ALA A 78 -4.26 5.58 -1.14
N VAL A 79 -2.95 5.83 -0.99
CA VAL A 79 -2.13 5.24 0.09
C VAL A 79 -2.61 5.71 1.46
N MET A 80 -2.95 7.00 1.60
CA MET A 80 -3.50 7.56 2.83
C MET A 80 -4.86 6.94 3.19
N ASP A 81 -5.75 6.79 2.22
CA ASP A 81 -7.06 6.17 2.42
C ASP A 81 -6.93 4.72 2.88
N GLU A 82 -6.02 3.93 2.28
CA GLU A 82 -5.76 2.56 2.73
C GLU A 82 -5.20 2.50 4.17
N ALA A 83 -4.38 3.48 4.58
CA ALA A 83 -3.90 3.57 5.95
C ALA A 83 -5.03 3.86 6.94
N ILE A 84 -5.97 4.73 6.56
CA ILE A 84 -7.17 5.03 7.37
C ILE A 84 -8.07 3.78 7.46
N ASP A 85 -8.30 3.07 6.34
CA ASP A 85 -9.08 1.84 6.32
C ASP A 85 -8.48 0.77 7.24
N GLY A 86 -7.17 0.60 7.19
CA GLY A 86 -6.44 -0.30 8.09
C GLY A 86 -6.62 0.09 9.56
N PHE A 87 -6.49 1.39 9.87
CA PHE A 87 -6.69 1.89 11.23
C PHE A 87 -8.12 1.67 11.74
N ILE A 88 -9.14 1.94 10.92
CA ILE A 88 -10.54 1.70 11.30
C ILE A 88 -10.77 0.21 11.59
N SER A 89 -10.24 -0.68 10.73
CA SER A 89 -10.33 -2.13 10.96
C SER A 89 -9.65 -2.57 12.26
N GLU A 90 -8.48 -2.02 12.60
CA GLU A 90 -7.82 -2.28 13.87
C GLU A 90 -8.63 -1.74 15.05
N LEU A 91 -9.25 -0.58 14.91
CA LEU A 91 -10.11 0.02 15.93
C LEU A 91 -11.38 -0.81 16.16
N GLU A 92 -11.97 -1.36 15.10
CA GLU A 92 -13.09 -2.30 15.18
C GLU A 92 -12.72 -3.57 15.95
N GLN A 93 -11.58 -4.17 15.62
CA GLN A 93 -11.07 -5.35 16.31
C GLN A 93 -10.78 -5.06 17.80
N TRP A 94 -10.15 -3.90 18.08
CA TRP A 94 -9.90 -3.46 19.44
C TRP A 94 -11.22 -3.30 20.22
N ASN A 95 -12.22 -2.65 19.65
CA ASN A 95 -13.50 -2.41 20.29
C ASN A 95 -14.25 -3.73 20.56
N ALA A 96 -14.17 -4.69 19.65
CA ALA A 96 -14.77 -6.03 19.84
C ALA A 96 -14.12 -6.85 20.95
N ASN A 97 -12.84 -6.62 21.22
CA ASN A 97 -12.05 -7.41 22.18
C ASN A 97 -11.86 -6.73 23.55
N ARG A 98 -12.23 -5.45 23.70
CA ARG A 98 -12.07 -4.72 24.97
C ARG A 98 -13.04 -5.21 26.03
N THR A 99 -12.64 -5.14 27.28
CA THR A 99 -13.52 -5.41 28.42
C THR A 99 -14.38 -4.19 28.70
N VAL A 100 -15.70 -4.37 28.69
CA VAL A 100 -16.64 -3.28 28.97
C VAL A 100 -16.49 -2.84 30.43
N GLY A 101 -16.34 -1.53 30.67
CA GLY A 101 -16.13 -0.94 32.00
C GLY A 101 -14.68 -0.80 32.42
N ASP A 102 -13.73 -1.43 31.74
CA ASP A 102 -12.29 -1.21 31.97
C ASP A 102 -11.78 -0.03 31.13
N ILE A 103 -11.95 1.18 31.63
CA ILE A 103 -11.55 2.41 30.95
C ILE A 103 -10.02 2.54 30.89
N GLU A 104 -9.32 2.18 31.95
CA GLU A 104 -7.86 2.32 32.05
C GLU A 104 -7.16 1.37 31.05
N GLY A 105 -7.50 0.08 31.08
CA GLY A 105 -6.97 -0.89 30.12
C GLY A 105 -7.38 -0.58 28.67
N ALA A 106 -8.56 0.01 28.45
CA ALA A 106 -8.98 0.47 27.13
C ALA A 106 -8.09 1.60 26.60
N LEU A 107 -7.75 2.59 27.43
CA LEU A 107 -6.87 3.71 27.05
C LEU A 107 -5.45 3.23 26.76
N ASP A 108 -4.90 2.32 27.56
CA ASP A 108 -3.57 1.78 27.38
C ASP A 108 -3.43 1.00 26.06
N THR A 109 -4.50 0.31 25.67
CA THR A 109 -4.50 -0.51 24.44
C THR A 109 -4.85 0.25 23.18
N VAL A 110 -5.65 1.33 23.25
CA VAL A 110 -6.00 2.15 22.08
C VAL A 110 -4.91 3.17 21.69
N ALA A 111 -4.15 3.67 22.66
CA ALA A 111 -3.13 4.68 22.40
C ALA A 111 -2.05 4.22 21.40
N PRO A 112 -1.56 2.98 21.39
CA PRO A 112 -0.64 2.46 20.37
C PRO A 112 -1.23 2.48 18.96
N LEU A 113 -2.55 2.26 18.79
CA LEU A 113 -3.23 2.32 17.48
C LEU A 113 -3.10 3.73 16.89
N PHE A 114 -3.44 4.76 17.66
CA PHE A 114 -3.31 6.15 17.24
C PHE A 114 -1.86 6.54 16.95
N LYS A 115 -0.90 6.08 17.76
CA LYS A 115 0.53 6.32 17.51
C LYS A 115 0.97 5.76 16.16
N ARG A 116 0.52 4.56 15.79
CA ARG A 116 0.83 3.95 14.48
C ARG A 116 0.21 4.75 13.33
N LEU A 117 -1.04 5.17 13.45
CA LEU A 117 -1.70 5.99 12.43
C LEU A 117 -0.94 7.32 12.21
N VAL A 118 -0.56 7.98 13.29
CA VAL A 118 0.22 9.23 13.20
C VAL A 118 1.59 8.98 12.59
N ALA A 119 2.28 7.90 12.97
CA ALA A 119 3.57 7.53 12.39
C ALA A 119 3.46 7.23 10.89
N SER A 120 2.44 6.48 10.47
CA SER A 120 2.18 6.23 9.04
C SER A 120 1.90 7.52 8.26
N GLY A 121 1.23 8.49 8.89
CA GLY A 121 1.01 9.82 8.30
C GLY A 121 2.28 10.67 8.19
N HIS A 122 3.29 10.44 9.04
CA HIS A 122 4.58 11.15 8.98
C HIS A 122 5.52 10.62 7.91
N GLU A 123 5.37 9.37 7.51
CA GLU A 123 6.11 8.77 6.39
C GLU A 123 5.58 9.27 5.04
N LEU A 124 4.41 9.91 5.04
CA LEU A 124 3.81 10.49 3.86
C LEU A 124 4.28 11.93 3.64
N PRO A 125 4.36 12.35 2.39
CA PRO A 125 5.07 13.55 1.98
C PRO A 125 4.47 14.87 2.46
N HIS A 126 5.11 15.50 3.42
CA HIS A 126 4.79 16.90 3.77
C HIS A 126 5.29 17.94 2.74
N THR A 127 6.00 17.50 1.68
CA THR A 127 6.77 18.43 0.81
C THR A 127 6.62 18.22 -0.68
N LEU A 128 5.60 17.48 -1.16
CA LEU A 128 5.55 17.10 -2.59
C LEU A 128 5.20 18.22 -3.56
N THR A 129 4.45 19.21 -3.14
CA THR A 129 4.11 20.37 -4.01
C THR A 129 3.73 21.58 -3.13
N SER A 130 3.55 22.75 -3.76
CA SER A 130 2.92 23.93 -3.14
C SER A 130 1.52 23.64 -2.53
N ASN A 131 1.00 22.43 -2.71
CA ASN A 131 -0.30 21.95 -2.25
C ASN A 131 -0.22 20.97 -1.07
N SER A 132 0.97 20.68 -0.53
CA SER A 132 1.19 19.68 0.53
C SER A 132 0.37 19.93 1.80
N GLY A 133 0.15 21.20 2.15
CA GLY A 133 -0.72 21.59 3.25
C GLY A 133 -2.17 21.16 3.03
N ALA A 134 -2.66 21.22 1.80
CA ALA A 134 -4.02 20.82 1.45
C ALA A 134 -4.19 19.29 1.51
N LEU A 135 -3.20 18.52 1.03
CA LEU A 135 -3.22 17.05 1.12
C LEU A 135 -3.19 16.56 2.57
N TYR A 136 -2.31 17.15 3.40
CA TYR A 136 -2.25 16.81 4.82
C TYR A 136 -3.52 17.24 5.58
N GLY A 137 -4.03 18.44 5.30
CA GLY A 137 -5.31 18.90 5.83
C GLY A 137 -6.48 17.99 5.41
N GLY A 138 -6.50 17.56 4.16
CA GLY A 138 -7.46 16.59 3.64
C GLY A 138 -7.35 15.23 4.33
N PHE A 139 -6.14 14.73 4.55
CA PHE A 139 -5.90 13.50 5.29
C PHE A 139 -6.43 13.58 6.72
N LEU A 140 -6.03 14.62 7.49
CA LEU A 140 -6.51 14.81 8.85
C LEU A 140 -8.03 14.95 8.92
N HIS A 141 -8.61 15.71 8.00
CA HIS A 141 -10.06 15.85 7.90
C HIS A 141 -10.73 14.49 7.67
N ASN A 142 -10.21 13.70 6.73
CA ASN A 142 -10.74 12.37 6.42
C ASN A 142 -10.62 11.41 7.61
N VAL A 143 -9.47 11.41 8.31
CA VAL A 143 -9.29 10.64 9.56
C VAL A 143 -10.35 11.03 10.60
N VAL A 144 -10.49 12.33 10.88
CA VAL A 144 -11.46 12.82 11.87
C VAL A 144 -12.89 12.43 11.51
N GLN A 145 -13.29 12.62 10.25
CA GLN A 145 -14.63 12.29 9.78
C GLN A 145 -14.92 10.78 9.92
N ARG A 146 -14.00 9.92 9.50
CA ARG A 146 -14.20 8.47 9.53
C ARG A 146 -14.17 7.90 10.94
N VAL A 147 -13.28 8.41 11.80
CA VAL A 147 -13.22 8.02 13.22
C VAL A 147 -14.48 8.51 13.95
N ALA A 148 -14.93 9.74 13.72
CA ALA A 148 -16.17 10.26 14.31
C ALA A 148 -17.38 9.43 13.86
N GLN A 149 -17.47 9.10 12.58
CA GLN A 149 -18.53 8.25 12.05
C GLN A 149 -18.52 6.87 12.73
N TYR A 150 -17.35 6.24 12.85
CA TYR A 150 -17.20 4.97 13.56
C TYR A 150 -17.66 5.06 15.01
N ILE A 151 -17.23 6.09 15.75
CA ILE A 151 -17.61 6.29 17.16
C ILE A 151 -19.12 6.49 17.28
N CYS A 152 -19.72 7.33 16.43
CA CYS A 152 -21.18 7.54 16.43
C CYS A 152 -21.95 6.25 16.20
N LEU A 153 -21.53 5.42 15.22
CA LEU A 153 -22.18 4.14 14.94
C LEU A 153 -21.99 3.14 16.08
N SER A 154 -20.81 3.13 16.71
CA SER A 154 -20.52 2.25 17.85
C SER A 154 -21.30 2.63 19.12
N LEU A 155 -21.57 3.94 19.33
CA LEU A 155 -22.35 4.41 20.47
C LEU A 155 -23.86 4.15 20.34
N ILE A 156 -24.37 4.01 19.12
CA ILE A 156 -25.80 3.70 18.86
C ILE A 156 -26.09 2.21 19.21
N HIS A 157 -25.07 1.37 19.30
CA HIS A 157 -25.22 -0.06 19.60
C HIS A 157 -24.85 -0.43 21.06
N ILE A 158 -24.72 0.56 21.95
CA ILE A 158 -24.62 0.37 23.41
C ILE A 158 -25.98 0.65 24.04
#